data_ae7b27b448c8cf7736fc2af7c26ce8c6
#
_entry.id   ae7b27b448c8cf7736fc2af7c26ce8c6
#
_cell.length_a   1.000
_cell.length_b   1.000
_cell.length_c   1.000
_cell.angle_alpha   90.00
_cell.angle_beta   90.00
_cell.angle_gamma   90.00
#
_symmetry.space_group_name_H-M   'P 1'
#
loop_
_entity.id
_entity.type
_entity.pdbx_description
1 polymer ?
#
loop_
_entity_poly.entity_id
_entity_poly.type
_entity_poly.pdbx_seq_one_letter_code
_entity_poly.pdbx_strand_id
1 'polypeptide(L)'
;MALYVEELGAPKALVEWYAGLAVAITALASAIFAPLWGKLADRYGRKPMMLRASFVMTFTMGGLAVIPNVFWLLVLRLLTGIFSGYIPNSTALIASQVPQEKSGYALGTLATGVTAGALIGPLIGGVLAELLGIRQVFLLVGIILLLCSLMTVFYVKEDFEPIEKSQMVPTKDILKQVKSRKIMLGLFVTSMIIQVSAQSVAPILSLYIRHLGQTQNLMFVSGLVVSAMGFSSLLSSSYLGKLGDRFGNHRLLLVALLYSFIMYVMSALAQTSLQLGLLRFAYGFGVGALMPSINSLLTKLTPKAGISRVFSYNQMFSNIGQVLGPFIGSNVAVVLGYRSVFYVTSMIVFVNLVWSLIIFKKYIKVKDIV
;
A
#
# COMPACT_ATOMS: atom_id res chain seq x y z
N MET A 1 -13.27 6.18 5.15
CA MET A 1 -13.73 5.06 6.03
C MET A 1 -14.28 5.58 7.35
N ALA A 2 -13.55 6.44 8.07
CA ALA A 2 -14.03 6.99 9.35
C ALA A 2 -15.40 7.71 9.24
N LEU A 3 -15.58 8.56 8.24
CA LEU A 3 -16.87 9.24 8.00
C LEU A 3 -18.02 8.24 7.74
N TYR A 4 -17.73 7.10 7.11
CA TYR A 4 -18.74 6.07 6.90
C TYR A 4 -19.08 5.30 8.18
N VAL A 5 -18.08 5.03 9.02
CA VAL A 5 -18.28 4.43 10.36
C VAL A 5 -19.16 5.35 11.22
N GLU A 6 -18.96 6.65 11.13
CA GLU A 6 -19.79 7.65 11.81
C GLU A 6 -21.24 7.64 11.28
N GLU A 7 -21.44 7.58 9.95
CA GLU A 7 -22.76 7.46 9.31
C GLU A 7 -23.51 6.19 9.73
N LEU A 8 -22.78 5.09 9.99
CA LEU A 8 -23.34 3.83 10.47
C LEU A 8 -23.71 3.84 11.97
N GLY A 9 -23.62 5.00 12.64
CA GLY A 9 -24.06 5.19 14.03
C GLY A 9 -23.07 4.67 15.08
N ALA A 10 -21.78 4.56 14.76
CA ALA A 10 -20.76 4.21 15.74
C ALA A 10 -20.67 5.27 16.85
N PRO A 11 -20.43 4.88 18.13
CA PRO A 11 -20.14 5.84 19.20
C PRO A 11 -18.94 6.71 18.81
N LYS A 12 -19.07 8.04 18.99
CA LYS A 12 -18.03 9.00 18.59
C LYS A 12 -16.63 8.64 19.12
N ALA A 13 -16.54 8.13 20.33
CA ALA A 13 -15.29 7.71 20.96
C ALA A 13 -14.62 6.47 20.30
N LEU A 14 -15.34 5.72 19.45
CA LEU A 14 -14.87 4.49 18.82
C LEU A 14 -14.78 4.57 17.29
N VAL A 15 -15.12 5.72 16.70
CA VAL A 15 -15.11 5.91 15.23
C VAL A 15 -13.72 5.64 14.66
N GLU A 16 -12.69 6.21 15.26
CA GLU A 16 -11.30 6.04 14.84
C GLU A 16 -10.85 4.58 14.96
N TRP A 17 -11.23 3.93 16.07
CA TRP A 17 -10.89 2.54 16.33
C TRP A 17 -11.54 1.61 15.31
N TYR A 18 -12.84 1.75 15.04
CA TYR A 18 -13.53 0.96 14.02
C TYR A 18 -13.02 1.23 12.61
N ALA A 19 -12.67 2.48 12.30
CA ALA A 19 -12.07 2.83 11.01
C ALA A 19 -10.72 2.15 10.81
N GLY A 20 -9.86 2.16 11.83
CA GLY A 20 -8.58 1.46 11.82
C GLY A 20 -8.75 -0.05 11.74
N LEU A 21 -9.64 -0.62 12.54
CA LEU A 21 -9.96 -2.05 12.54
C LEU A 21 -10.47 -2.53 11.18
N ALA A 22 -11.33 -1.77 10.52
CA ALA A 22 -11.85 -2.10 9.19
C ALA A 22 -10.75 -2.21 8.12
N VAL A 23 -9.72 -1.37 8.20
CA VAL A 23 -8.56 -1.44 7.30
C VAL A 23 -7.65 -2.60 7.70
N ALA A 24 -7.34 -2.74 8.97
CA ALA A 24 -6.42 -3.74 9.49
C ALA A 24 -6.94 -5.17 9.29
N ILE A 25 -8.23 -5.44 9.52
CA ILE A 25 -8.82 -6.77 9.36
C ILE A 25 -8.78 -7.23 7.90
N THR A 26 -8.97 -6.30 6.95
CA THR A 26 -8.85 -6.60 5.52
C THR A 26 -7.42 -6.98 5.15
N ALA A 27 -6.42 -6.21 5.61
CA ALA A 27 -5.01 -6.46 5.35
C ALA A 27 -4.53 -7.76 6.01
N LEU A 28 -4.94 -8.01 7.26
CA LEU A 28 -4.61 -9.24 7.99
C LEU A 28 -5.19 -10.48 7.31
N ALA A 29 -6.47 -10.45 6.97
CA ALA A 29 -7.12 -11.54 6.26
C ALA A 29 -6.43 -11.79 4.91
N SER A 30 -6.13 -10.74 4.15
CA SER A 30 -5.41 -10.86 2.88
C SER A 30 -4.03 -11.50 3.07
N ALA A 31 -3.27 -11.10 4.09
CA ALA A 31 -1.95 -11.67 4.37
C ALA A 31 -2.01 -13.16 4.72
N ILE A 32 -2.99 -13.57 5.54
CA ILE A 32 -3.17 -14.97 5.97
C ILE A 32 -3.59 -15.86 4.79
N PHE A 33 -4.52 -15.40 3.97
CA PHE A 33 -5.11 -16.19 2.89
C PHE A 33 -4.34 -16.12 1.56
N ALA A 34 -3.46 -15.11 1.35
CA ALA A 34 -2.69 -14.98 0.12
C ALA A 34 -1.87 -16.23 -0.27
N PRO A 35 -1.15 -16.92 0.66
CA PRO A 35 -0.43 -18.15 0.32
C PRO A 35 -1.33 -19.30 -0.11
N LEU A 36 -2.54 -19.39 0.47
CA LEU A 36 -3.54 -20.40 0.08
C LEU A 36 -3.99 -20.19 -1.37
N TRP A 37 -4.34 -18.93 -1.70
CA TRP A 37 -4.78 -18.59 -3.04
C TRP A 37 -3.67 -18.67 -4.09
N GLY A 38 -2.42 -18.38 -3.69
CA GLY A 38 -1.24 -18.61 -4.54
C GLY A 38 -1.08 -20.08 -4.93
N LYS A 39 -1.18 -21.01 -3.96
CA LYS A 39 -1.14 -22.45 -4.22
C LYS A 39 -2.29 -22.93 -5.12
N LEU A 40 -3.49 -22.36 -4.93
CA LEU A 40 -4.65 -22.67 -5.78
C LEU A 40 -4.48 -22.09 -7.19
N ALA A 41 -3.88 -20.93 -7.34
CA ALA A 41 -3.56 -20.34 -8.64
C ALA A 41 -2.55 -21.19 -9.44
N ASP A 42 -1.54 -21.75 -8.75
CA ASP A 42 -0.58 -22.67 -9.39
C ASP A 42 -1.21 -24.00 -9.80
N ARG A 43 -2.32 -24.41 -9.17
CA ARG A 43 -3.01 -25.67 -9.46
C ARG A 43 -4.16 -25.56 -10.47
N TYR A 44 -4.92 -24.46 -10.40
CA TYR A 44 -6.18 -24.28 -11.17
C TYR A 44 -6.12 -23.15 -12.20
N GLY A 45 -5.00 -22.44 -12.26
CA GLY A 45 -4.84 -21.28 -13.12
C GLY A 45 -5.09 -19.94 -12.40
N ARG A 46 -4.59 -18.88 -13.01
CA ARG A 46 -4.66 -17.52 -12.46
C ARG A 46 -5.95 -16.80 -12.81
N LYS A 47 -6.51 -17.06 -14.02
CA LYS A 47 -7.80 -16.50 -14.44
C LYS A 47 -8.95 -16.89 -13.49
N PRO A 48 -9.15 -18.16 -13.09
CA PRO A 48 -10.19 -18.51 -12.10
C PRO A 48 -9.99 -17.80 -10.75
N MET A 49 -8.74 -17.59 -10.32
CA MET A 49 -8.45 -16.88 -9.08
C MET A 49 -8.73 -15.38 -9.19
N MET A 50 -8.51 -14.76 -10.35
CA MET A 50 -8.90 -13.37 -10.65
C MET A 50 -10.43 -13.23 -10.61
N LEU A 51 -11.16 -14.13 -11.29
CA LEU A 51 -12.62 -14.12 -11.34
C LEU A 51 -13.22 -14.29 -9.95
N ARG A 52 -12.75 -15.26 -9.17
CA ARG A 52 -13.16 -15.42 -7.77
C ARG A 52 -12.98 -14.13 -6.99
N ALA A 53 -11.78 -13.51 -7.05
CA ALA A 53 -11.49 -12.29 -6.30
C ALA A 53 -12.40 -11.14 -6.73
N SER A 54 -12.56 -10.89 -8.02
CA SER A 54 -13.35 -9.77 -8.55
C SER A 54 -14.85 -9.94 -8.28
N PHE A 55 -15.41 -11.14 -8.45
CA PHE A 55 -16.82 -11.41 -8.13
C PHE A 55 -17.11 -11.20 -6.64
N VAL A 56 -16.30 -11.78 -5.75
CA VAL A 56 -16.51 -11.58 -4.30
C VAL A 56 -16.35 -10.11 -3.93
N MET A 57 -15.33 -9.41 -4.49
CA MET A 57 -15.15 -7.97 -4.25
C MET A 57 -16.35 -7.14 -4.76
N THR A 58 -16.99 -7.52 -5.85
CA THR A 58 -18.24 -6.90 -6.33
C THR A 58 -19.31 -6.93 -5.25
N PHE A 59 -19.57 -8.11 -4.68
CA PHE A 59 -20.60 -8.26 -3.63
C PHE A 59 -20.19 -7.60 -2.31
N THR A 60 -18.92 -7.70 -1.91
CA THR A 60 -18.48 -7.11 -0.64
C THR A 60 -18.44 -5.59 -0.72
N MET A 61 -17.96 -5.00 -1.82
CA MET A 61 -17.94 -3.55 -1.99
C MET A 61 -19.33 -2.97 -2.27
N GLY A 62 -20.10 -3.59 -3.17
CA GLY A 62 -21.50 -3.19 -3.42
C GLY A 62 -22.38 -3.37 -2.17
N GLY A 63 -22.17 -4.44 -1.41
CA GLY A 63 -22.86 -4.69 -0.15
C GLY A 63 -22.65 -3.61 0.91
N LEU A 64 -21.48 -2.94 0.91
CA LEU A 64 -21.26 -1.79 1.80
C LEU A 64 -22.27 -0.66 1.61
N ALA A 65 -22.96 -0.57 0.47
CA ALA A 65 -24.00 0.44 0.24
C ALA A 65 -25.25 0.24 1.11
N VAL A 66 -25.56 -1.00 1.52
CA VAL A 66 -26.84 -1.37 2.16
C VAL A 66 -26.71 -1.86 3.59
N ILE A 67 -25.51 -1.87 4.16
CA ILE A 67 -25.31 -2.34 5.54
C ILE A 67 -25.97 -1.42 6.56
N PRO A 68 -26.55 -1.99 7.66
CA PRO A 68 -27.23 -1.22 8.68
C PRO A 68 -26.30 -0.69 9.78
N ASN A 69 -25.15 -1.33 10.02
CA ASN A 69 -24.28 -1.01 11.14
C ASN A 69 -22.79 -1.41 10.91
N VAL A 70 -21.95 -1.03 11.86
CA VAL A 70 -20.48 -1.25 11.82
C VAL A 70 -20.11 -2.73 11.87
N PHE A 71 -20.89 -3.59 12.50
CA PHE A 71 -20.61 -5.03 12.55
C PHE A 71 -20.55 -5.62 11.12
N TRP A 72 -21.55 -5.33 10.30
CA TRP A 72 -21.58 -5.77 8.89
C TRP A 72 -20.46 -5.15 8.05
N LEU A 73 -20.05 -3.90 8.35
CA LEU A 73 -18.87 -3.30 7.76
C LEU A 73 -17.63 -4.19 8.00
N LEU A 74 -17.39 -4.59 9.24
CA LEU A 74 -16.23 -5.42 9.59
C LEU A 74 -16.32 -6.82 8.94
N VAL A 75 -17.51 -7.43 8.88
CA VAL A 75 -17.73 -8.72 8.20
C VAL A 75 -17.39 -8.61 6.70
N LEU A 76 -17.91 -7.60 6.00
CA LEU A 76 -17.64 -7.41 4.57
C LEU A 76 -16.16 -7.06 4.33
N ARG A 77 -15.52 -6.32 5.21
CA ARG A 77 -14.08 -6.02 5.16
C ARG A 77 -13.22 -7.25 5.37
N LEU A 78 -13.60 -8.14 6.29
CA LEU A 78 -12.97 -9.43 6.49
C LEU A 78 -13.08 -10.29 5.22
N LEU A 79 -14.28 -10.42 4.66
CA LEU A 79 -14.52 -11.18 3.42
C LEU A 79 -13.72 -10.59 2.24
N THR A 80 -13.68 -9.26 2.11
CA THR A 80 -12.85 -8.60 1.08
C THR A 80 -11.38 -9.01 1.21
N GLY A 81 -10.84 -9.07 2.43
CA GLY A 81 -9.48 -9.51 2.70
C GLY A 81 -9.26 -10.99 2.37
N ILE A 82 -10.14 -11.88 2.84
CA ILE A 82 -10.06 -13.33 2.60
C ILE A 82 -10.01 -13.62 1.09
N PHE A 83 -10.87 -12.98 0.30
CA PHE A 83 -11.01 -13.24 -1.12
C PHE A 83 -10.24 -12.27 -2.02
N SER A 84 -9.33 -11.47 -1.48
CA SER A 84 -8.45 -10.58 -2.24
C SER A 84 -7.52 -11.34 -3.18
N GLY A 85 -6.77 -10.61 -4.02
CA GLY A 85 -5.71 -11.18 -4.85
C GLY A 85 -5.87 -11.00 -6.36
N TYR A 86 -6.77 -10.13 -6.83
CA TYR A 86 -6.93 -9.84 -8.26
C TYR A 86 -5.63 -9.32 -8.89
N ILE A 87 -5.02 -8.27 -8.32
CA ILE A 87 -3.79 -7.64 -8.86
C ILE A 87 -2.59 -8.60 -8.88
N PRO A 88 -2.25 -9.34 -7.80
CA PRO A 88 -1.17 -10.31 -7.84
C PRO A 88 -1.35 -11.40 -8.90
N ASN A 89 -2.58 -11.91 -9.06
CA ASN A 89 -2.87 -12.91 -10.09
C ASN A 89 -2.80 -12.34 -11.50
N SER A 90 -3.25 -11.10 -11.73
CA SER A 90 -3.09 -10.39 -13.01
C SER A 90 -1.62 -10.22 -13.37
N THR A 91 -0.81 -9.79 -12.42
CA THR A 91 0.65 -9.63 -12.60
C THR A 91 1.30 -10.96 -12.95
N ALA A 92 0.96 -12.03 -12.23
CA ALA A 92 1.49 -13.37 -12.47
C ALA A 92 1.03 -13.94 -13.82
N LEU A 93 -0.23 -13.69 -14.22
CA LEU A 93 -0.76 -14.11 -15.52
C LEU A 93 0.02 -13.45 -16.67
N ILE A 94 0.18 -12.12 -16.63
CA ILE A 94 0.94 -11.37 -17.63
C ILE A 94 2.39 -11.86 -17.68
N ALA A 95 3.03 -12.03 -16.52
CA ALA A 95 4.42 -12.49 -16.46
C ALA A 95 4.64 -13.89 -17.04
N SER A 96 3.62 -14.75 -17.01
CA SER A 96 3.72 -16.13 -17.55
C SER A 96 3.37 -16.26 -19.01
N GLN A 97 2.50 -15.40 -19.57
CA GLN A 97 1.99 -15.54 -20.92
C GLN A 97 2.63 -14.60 -21.95
N VAL A 98 3.24 -13.50 -21.47
CA VAL A 98 3.87 -12.53 -22.37
C VAL A 98 5.35 -12.92 -22.60
N PRO A 99 5.82 -12.93 -23.87
CA PRO A 99 7.24 -13.17 -24.18
C PRO A 99 8.16 -12.22 -23.40
N GLN A 100 9.36 -12.72 -23.00
CA GLN A 100 10.29 -11.97 -22.15
C GLN A 100 10.63 -10.58 -22.70
N GLU A 101 10.72 -10.43 -24.02
CA GLU A 101 11.04 -9.15 -24.68
C GLU A 101 9.92 -8.09 -24.49
N LYS A 102 8.67 -8.52 -24.28
CA LYS A 102 7.49 -7.63 -24.11
C LYS A 102 6.97 -7.58 -22.68
N SER A 103 7.51 -8.42 -21.79
CA SER A 103 7.01 -8.54 -20.40
C SER A 103 7.15 -7.23 -19.62
N GLY A 104 8.25 -6.51 -19.81
CA GLY A 104 8.48 -5.21 -19.18
C GLY A 104 7.43 -4.16 -19.57
N TYR A 105 7.08 -4.09 -20.86
CA TYR A 105 6.04 -3.18 -21.33
C TYR A 105 4.65 -3.55 -20.78
N ALA A 106 4.28 -4.83 -20.82
CA ALA A 106 2.98 -5.28 -20.35
C ALA A 106 2.81 -5.11 -18.83
N LEU A 107 3.82 -5.48 -18.03
CA LEU A 107 3.82 -5.27 -16.58
C LEU A 107 3.87 -3.78 -16.20
N GLY A 108 4.61 -2.97 -16.97
CA GLY A 108 4.66 -1.53 -16.82
C GLY A 108 3.29 -0.88 -17.07
N THR A 109 2.57 -1.32 -18.09
CA THR A 109 1.20 -0.85 -18.38
C THR A 109 0.23 -1.20 -17.25
N LEU A 110 0.30 -2.44 -16.73
CA LEU A 110 -0.49 -2.84 -15.56
C LEU A 110 -0.17 -1.98 -14.34
N ALA A 111 1.11 -1.78 -14.04
CA ALA A 111 1.56 -0.94 -12.92
C ALA A 111 1.11 0.52 -13.07
N THR A 112 1.10 1.06 -14.30
CA THR A 112 0.57 2.41 -14.57
C THR A 112 -0.92 2.49 -14.25
N GLY A 113 -1.72 1.48 -14.62
CA GLY A 113 -3.14 1.42 -14.28
C GLY A 113 -3.38 1.37 -12.76
N VAL A 114 -2.62 0.55 -12.04
CA VAL A 114 -2.70 0.46 -10.55
C VAL A 114 -2.35 1.82 -9.92
N THR A 115 -1.28 2.46 -10.39
CA THR A 115 -0.85 3.77 -9.89
C THR A 115 -1.86 4.86 -10.21
N ALA A 116 -2.38 4.90 -11.43
CA ALA A 116 -3.42 5.85 -11.82
C ALA A 116 -4.69 5.70 -10.95
N GLY A 117 -5.12 4.45 -10.71
CA GLY A 117 -6.24 4.17 -9.81
C GLY A 117 -6.00 4.65 -8.38
N ALA A 118 -4.81 4.44 -7.84
CA ALA A 118 -4.44 4.88 -6.50
C ALA A 118 -4.38 6.41 -6.37
N LEU A 119 -4.02 7.12 -7.45
CA LEU A 119 -3.95 8.58 -7.50
C LEU A 119 -5.32 9.24 -7.70
N ILE A 120 -6.05 8.77 -8.71
CA ILE A 120 -7.30 9.38 -9.15
C ILE A 120 -8.47 8.90 -8.29
N GLY A 121 -8.40 7.67 -7.79
CA GLY A 121 -9.46 7.04 -7.00
C GLY A 121 -9.94 7.87 -5.81
N PRO A 122 -9.07 8.31 -4.90
CA PRO A 122 -9.47 9.14 -3.76
C PRO A 122 -10.08 10.48 -4.16
N LEU A 123 -9.60 11.09 -5.25
CA LEU A 123 -10.14 12.35 -5.76
C LEU A 123 -11.54 12.16 -6.32
N ILE A 124 -11.72 11.22 -7.26
CA ILE A 124 -13.04 10.91 -7.84
C ILE A 124 -13.99 10.42 -6.74
N GLY A 125 -13.51 9.51 -5.87
CA GLY A 125 -14.30 9.00 -4.76
C GLY A 125 -14.74 10.10 -3.79
N GLY A 126 -13.89 11.09 -3.54
CA GLY A 126 -14.22 12.27 -2.71
C GLY A 126 -15.31 13.14 -3.35
N VAL A 127 -15.17 13.46 -4.65
CA VAL A 127 -16.20 14.22 -5.40
C VAL A 127 -17.53 13.47 -5.42
N LEU A 128 -17.52 12.19 -5.78
CA LEU A 128 -18.74 11.39 -5.84
C LEU A 128 -19.40 11.22 -4.47
N ALA A 129 -18.60 11.08 -3.41
CA ALA A 129 -19.13 10.98 -2.06
C ALA A 129 -19.75 12.29 -1.57
N GLU A 130 -19.23 13.44 -2.00
CA GLU A 130 -19.82 14.75 -1.71
C GLU A 130 -21.15 14.97 -2.46
N LEU A 131 -21.21 14.54 -3.74
CA LEU A 131 -22.38 14.76 -4.60
C LEU A 131 -23.50 13.73 -4.36
N LEU A 132 -23.14 12.47 -4.19
CA LEU A 132 -24.09 11.34 -4.18
C LEU A 132 -24.25 10.71 -2.79
N GLY A 133 -23.28 10.95 -1.89
CA GLY A 133 -23.18 10.27 -0.59
C GLY A 133 -22.28 9.01 -0.65
N ILE A 134 -21.80 8.59 0.52
CA ILE A 134 -20.79 7.51 0.63
C ILE A 134 -21.35 6.16 0.17
N ARG A 135 -22.61 5.86 0.48
CA ARG A 135 -23.29 4.59 0.13
C ARG A 135 -23.34 4.38 -1.38
N GLN A 136 -23.71 5.41 -2.12
CA GLN A 136 -23.79 5.36 -3.58
C GLN A 136 -22.42 5.14 -4.22
N VAL A 137 -21.36 5.71 -3.63
CA VAL A 137 -19.99 5.46 -4.10
C VAL A 137 -19.61 3.97 -3.95
N PHE A 138 -19.96 3.31 -2.84
CA PHE A 138 -19.71 1.88 -2.69
C PHE A 138 -20.49 1.06 -3.71
N LEU A 139 -21.75 1.44 -4.01
CA LEU A 139 -22.53 0.79 -5.05
C LEU A 139 -21.87 0.93 -6.43
N LEU A 140 -21.44 2.15 -6.79
CA LEU A 140 -20.73 2.41 -8.05
C LEU A 140 -19.44 1.59 -8.15
N VAL A 141 -18.66 1.51 -7.08
CA VAL A 141 -17.45 0.66 -7.03
C VAL A 141 -17.81 -0.81 -7.25
N GLY A 142 -18.90 -1.29 -6.65
CA GLY A 142 -19.42 -2.64 -6.88
C GLY A 142 -19.76 -2.88 -8.35
N ILE A 143 -20.45 -1.94 -9.00
CA ILE A 143 -20.81 -2.01 -10.44
C ILE A 143 -19.53 -2.02 -11.31
N ILE A 144 -18.56 -1.15 -11.03
CA ILE A 144 -17.29 -1.11 -11.78
C ILE A 144 -16.54 -2.44 -11.63
N LEU A 145 -16.50 -3.02 -10.43
CA LEU A 145 -15.88 -4.33 -10.19
C LEU A 145 -16.61 -5.45 -10.92
N LEU A 146 -17.94 -5.39 -11.01
CA LEU A 146 -18.73 -6.33 -11.82
C LEU A 146 -18.35 -6.23 -13.29
N LEU A 147 -18.27 -5.03 -13.84
CA LEU A 147 -17.83 -4.81 -15.23
C LEU A 147 -16.42 -5.34 -15.45
N CYS A 148 -15.49 -5.07 -14.54
CA CYS A 148 -14.13 -5.63 -14.60
C CYS A 148 -14.15 -7.17 -14.55
N SER A 149 -15.03 -7.77 -13.75
CA SER A 149 -15.20 -9.22 -13.68
C SER A 149 -15.70 -9.79 -15.01
N LEU A 150 -16.73 -9.18 -15.61
CA LEU A 150 -17.26 -9.57 -16.91
C LEU A 150 -16.20 -9.40 -18.00
N MET A 151 -15.47 -8.30 -18.02
CA MET A 151 -14.34 -8.12 -18.96
C MET A 151 -13.29 -9.23 -18.78
N THR A 152 -12.98 -9.61 -17.55
CA THR A 152 -12.05 -10.71 -17.28
C THR A 152 -12.59 -12.05 -17.82
N VAL A 153 -13.90 -12.31 -17.70
CA VAL A 153 -14.53 -13.53 -18.27
C VAL A 153 -14.32 -13.59 -19.78
N PHE A 154 -14.65 -12.51 -20.48
CA PHE A 154 -14.75 -12.51 -21.95
C PHE A 154 -13.40 -12.27 -22.65
N TYR A 155 -12.56 -11.38 -22.12
CA TYR A 155 -11.35 -10.91 -22.81
C TYR A 155 -10.06 -11.56 -22.31
N VAL A 156 -9.99 -11.99 -21.04
CA VAL A 156 -8.78 -12.63 -20.53
C VAL A 156 -8.77 -14.11 -20.93
N LYS A 157 -7.75 -14.50 -21.67
CA LYS A 157 -7.46 -15.92 -22.00
C LYS A 157 -6.28 -16.36 -21.17
N GLU A 158 -6.27 -17.62 -20.76
CA GLU A 158 -5.16 -18.25 -20.06
C GLU A 158 -4.91 -19.63 -20.65
N ASP A 159 -3.71 -19.82 -21.18
CA ASP A 159 -3.20 -21.14 -21.51
C ASP A 159 -2.43 -21.63 -20.28
N PHE A 160 -3.07 -22.52 -19.54
CA PHE A 160 -2.58 -22.94 -18.24
C PHE A 160 -1.87 -24.29 -18.32
N GLU A 161 -0.58 -24.31 -17.98
CA GLU A 161 0.19 -25.51 -17.71
C GLU A 161 0.55 -25.57 -16.22
N PRO A 162 0.20 -26.64 -15.49
CA PRO A 162 0.56 -26.79 -14.08
C PRO A 162 2.08 -26.82 -13.90
N ILE A 163 2.60 -25.98 -12.99
CA ILE A 163 4.06 -25.95 -12.72
C ILE A 163 4.45 -27.16 -11.89
N GLU A 164 5.36 -28.00 -12.39
CA GLU A 164 5.92 -29.12 -11.64
C GLU A 164 6.79 -28.65 -10.46
N LYS A 165 6.58 -29.29 -9.30
CA LYS A 165 7.32 -28.98 -8.05
C LYS A 165 8.83 -29.19 -8.13
N SER A 166 9.32 -29.96 -9.10
CA SER A 166 10.73 -30.36 -9.26
C SER A 166 11.66 -29.22 -9.70
N GLN A 167 11.13 -28.11 -10.23
CA GLN A 167 11.94 -27.00 -10.78
C GLN A 167 12.21 -25.87 -9.76
N MET A 168 11.80 -26.01 -8.52
CA MET A 168 11.96 -24.94 -7.51
C MET A 168 13.28 -25.08 -6.73
N VAL A 169 14.20 -24.12 -6.92
CA VAL A 169 15.41 -24.01 -6.10
C VAL A 169 15.02 -23.77 -4.61
N PRO A 170 15.56 -24.51 -3.63
CA PRO A 170 15.23 -24.32 -2.21
C PRO A 170 15.53 -22.89 -1.73
N THR A 171 14.62 -22.30 -0.98
CA THR A 171 14.76 -20.94 -0.44
C THR A 171 16.01 -20.76 0.43
N LYS A 172 16.42 -21.82 1.17
CA LYS A 172 17.63 -21.81 2.00
C LYS A 172 18.89 -21.55 1.19
N ASP A 173 18.98 -22.07 -0.04
CA ASP A 173 20.17 -21.93 -0.88
C ASP A 173 20.25 -20.56 -1.54
N ILE A 174 19.12 -19.95 -1.87
CA ILE A 174 19.06 -18.56 -2.32
C ILE A 174 19.50 -17.60 -1.18
N LEU A 175 19.00 -17.80 0.03
CA LEU A 175 19.37 -16.97 1.18
C LEU A 175 20.85 -17.09 1.57
N LYS A 176 21.51 -18.22 1.28
CA LYS A 176 22.95 -18.38 1.48
C LYS A 176 23.79 -17.55 0.50
N GLN A 177 23.28 -17.34 -0.71
CA GLN A 177 23.98 -16.61 -1.77
C GLN A 177 23.77 -15.08 -1.71
N VAL A 178 22.92 -14.58 -0.83
CA VAL A 178 22.71 -13.13 -0.64
C VAL A 178 23.98 -12.48 -0.07
N LYS A 179 24.47 -11.42 -0.70
CA LYS A 179 25.70 -10.70 -0.30
C LYS A 179 25.71 -10.26 1.16
N SER A 180 24.57 -9.85 1.72
CA SER A 180 24.42 -9.50 3.14
C SER A 180 23.00 -9.69 3.65
N ARG A 181 22.81 -10.73 4.48
CA ARG A 181 21.52 -11.00 5.13
C ARG A 181 21.08 -9.90 6.09
N LYS A 182 22.05 -9.25 6.77
CA LYS A 182 21.76 -8.18 7.73
C LYS A 182 21.15 -6.95 7.05
N ILE A 183 21.70 -6.54 5.90
CA ILE A 183 21.15 -5.41 5.14
C ILE A 183 19.79 -5.78 4.55
N MET A 184 19.66 -6.98 3.99
CA MET A 184 18.40 -7.44 3.42
C MET A 184 17.27 -7.43 4.46
N LEU A 185 17.50 -7.97 5.66
CA LEU A 185 16.55 -7.89 6.77
C LEU A 185 16.27 -6.44 7.18
N GLY A 186 17.31 -5.60 7.23
CA GLY A 186 17.15 -4.17 7.49
C GLY A 186 16.27 -3.46 6.47
N LEU A 187 16.40 -3.79 5.18
CA LEU A 187 15.56 -3.25 4.13
C LEU A 187 14.10 -3.75 4.25
N PHE A 188 13.88 -5.01 4.63
CA PHE A 188 12.54 -5.53 4.90
C PHE A 188 11.86 -4.79 6.06
N VAL A 189 12.59 -4.60 7.17
CA VAL A 189 12.08 -3.83 8.32
C VAL A 189 11.81 -2.38 7.92
N THR A 190 12.69 -1.77 7.11
CA THR A 190 12.47 -0.41 6.58
C THR A 190 11.22 -0.33 5.72
N SER A 191 10.99 -1.31 4.83
CA SER A 191 9.74 -1.38 4.03
C SER A 191 8.51 -1.52 4.91
N MET A 192 8.57 -2.35 5.95
CA MET A 192 7.50 -2.49 6.94
C MET A 192 7.20 -1.15 7.63
N ILE A 193 8.23 -0.46 8.13
CA ILE A 193 8.06 0.80 8.85
C ILE A 193 7.50 1.90 7.93
N ILE A 194 7.92 1.97 6.66
CA ILE A 194 7.36 2.91 5.68
C ILE A 194 5.85 2.65 5.51
N GLN A 195 5.44 1.39 5.44
CA GLN A 195 4.03 1.05 5.34
C GLN A 195 3.25 1.32 6.62
N VAL A 196 3.84 1.05 7.80
CA VAL A 196 3.26 1.47 9.10
C VAL A 196 3.01 2.98 9.07
N SER A 197 4.00 3.77 8.66
CA SER A 197 3.93 5.23 8.65
C SER A 197 2.87 5.76 7.68
N ALA A 198 2.76 5.18 6.48
CA ALA A 198 1.76 5.57 5.49
C ALA A 198 0.33 5.23 5.98
N GLN A 199 0.15 4.05 6.55
CA GLN A 199 -1.15 3.52 6.93
C GLN A 199 -1.64 3.98 8.32
N SER A 200 -0.76 4.48 9.20
CA SER A 200 -1.17 5.03 10.50
C SER A 200 -2.04 6.29 10.37
N VAL A 201 -1.78 7.09 9.36
CA VAL A 201 -2.52 8.34 9.11
C VAL A 201 -3.79 8.13 8.29
N ALA A 202 -3.84 7.10 7.44
CA ALA A 202 -4.92 6.88 6.49
C ALA A 202 -6.33 6.83 7.12
N PRO A 203 -6.60 6.10 8.24
CA PRO A 203 -7.93 6.00 8.81
C PRO A 203 -8.43 7.29 9.45
N ILE A 204 -7.51 8.14 9.94
CA ILE A 204 -7.85 9.35 10.71
C ILE A 204 -7.81 10.63 9.89
N LEU A 205 -7.32 10.60 8.65
CA LEU A 205 -7.00 11.80 7.87
C LEU A 205 -8.20 12.72 7.66
N SER A 206 -9.36 12.16 7.29
CA SER A 206 -10.59 12.94 7.10
C SER A 206 -11.10 13.58 8.40
N LEU A 207 -10.94 12.88 9.53
CA LEU A 207 -11.31 13.41 10.85
C LEU A 207 -10.34 14.52 11.29
N TYR A 208 -9.05 14.37 10.98
CA TYR A 208 -8.07 15.42 11.23
C TYR A 208 -8.34 16.67 10.38
N ILE A 209 -8.69 16.51 9.10
CA ILE A 209 -9.07 17.61 8.21
C ILE A 209 -10.30 18.36 8.79
N ARG A 210 -11.30 17.62 9.29
CA ARG A 210 -12.45 18.21 9.99
C ARG A 210 -12.03 18.94 11.28
N HIS A 211 -11.12 18.37 12.05
CA HIS A 211 -10.57 19.00 13.27
C HIS A 211 -9.81 20.31 12.97
N LEU A 212 -9.21 20.43 11.78
CA LEU A 212 -8.58 21.67 11.29
C LEU A 212 -9.58 22.74 10.79
N GLY A 213 -10.90 22.52 11.03
CA GLY A 213 -11.95 23.48 10.71
C GLY A 213 -12.59 23.32 9.32
N GLN A 214 -12.22 22.28 8.56
CA GLN A 214 -12.84 22.00 7.26
C GLN A 214 -14.18 21.29 7.46
N THR A 215 -15.28 22.04 7.30
CA THR A 215 -16.65 21.48 7.44
C THR A 215 -17.37 21.34 6.11
N GLN A 216 -17.09 22.22 5.15
CA GLN A 216 -17.68 22.16 3.81
C GLN A 216 -16.82 21.32 2.88
N ASN A 217 -17.45 20.55 1.98
CA ASN A 217 -16.80 19.70 0.97
C ASN A 217 -15.71 18.78 1.58
N LEU A 218 -15.96 18.27 2.79
CA LEU A 218 -14.97 17.52 3.57
C LEU A 218 -14.44 16.29 2.83
N MET A 219 -15.31 15.58 2.12
CA MET A 219 -14.93 14.36 1.38
C MET A 219 -14.07 14.69 0.19
N PHE A 220 -14.41 15.74 -0.56
CA PHE A 220 -13.60 16.24 -1.68
C PHE A 220 -12.22 16.68 -1.21
N VAL A 221 -12.15 17.54 -0.18
CA VAL A 221 -10.88 18.02 0.38
C VAL A 221 -10.02 16.86 0.91
N SER A 222 -10.64 15.88 1.57
CA SER A 222 -9.94 14.66 2.02
C SER A 222 -9.36 13.88 0.84
N GLY A 223 -10.14 13.70 -0.24
CA GLY A 223 -9.68 13.06 -1.47
C GLY A 223 -8.51 13.80 -2.11
N LEU A 224 -8.58 15.14 -2.18
CA LEU A 224 -7.53 16.00 -2.72
C LEU A 224 -6.22 15.87 -1.91
N VAL A 225 -6.30 15.90 -0.58
CA VAL A 225 -5.14 15.79 0.32
C VAL A 225 -4.47 14.40 0.18
N VAL A 226 -5.26 13.32 0.03
CA VAL A 226 -4.72 11.98 -0.23
C VAL A 226 -4.05 11.91 -1.59
N SER A 227 -4.71 12.40 -2.63
CA SER A 227 -4.20 12.36 -4.01
C SER A 227 -2.96 13.22 -4.20
N ALA A 228 -2.84 14.35 -3.49
CA ALA A 228 -1.71 15.27 -3.57
C ALA A 228 -0.36 14.56 -3.30
N MET A 229 -0.30 13.70 -2.29
CA MET A 229 0.88 12.89 -1.98
C MET A 229 1.23 11.94 -3.14
N GLY A 230 0.23 11.30 -3.70
CA GLY A 230 0.42 10.37 -4.80
C GLY A 230 0.93 11.05 -6.06
N PHE A 231 0.39 12.22 -6.43
CA PHE A 231 0.83 13.00 -7.58
C PHE A 231 2.31 13.39 -7.49
N SER A 232 2.72 13.95 -6.36
CA SER A 232 4.12 14.34 -6.16
C SER A 232 5.08 13.15 -6.12
N SER A 233 4.65 12.02 -5.54
CA SER A 233 5.41 10.77 -5.54
C SER A 233 5.62 10.25 -6.96
N LEU A 234 4.59 10.28 -7.80
CA LEU A 234 4.68 9.85 -9.19
C LEU A 234 5.64 10.74 -10.00
N LEU A 235 5.52 12.06 -9.86
CA LEU A 235 6.39 13.03 -10.54
C LEU A 235 7.86 12.86 -10.14
N SER A 236 8.11 12.59 -8.87
CA SER A 236 9.47 12.52 -8.31
C SER A 236 10.15 11.17 -8.49
N SER A 237 9.40 10.06 -8.55
CA SER A 237 9.95 8.70 -8.48
C SER A 237 10.96 8.39 -9.59
N SER A 238 10.67 8.78 -10.83
CA SER A 238 11.55 8.55 -11.97
C SER A 238 12.84 9.38 -11.88
N TYR A 239 12.73 10.64 -11.45
CA TYR A 239 13.88 11.52 -11.29
C TYR A 239 14.76 11.09 -10.11
N LEU A 240 14.14 10.83 -8.96
CA LEU A 240 14.85 10.40 -7.76
C LEU A 240 15.43 8.99 -7.90
N GLY A 241 14.80 8.10 -8.67
CA GLY A 241 15.36 6.81 -9.03
C GLY A 241 16.71 6.96 -9.76
N LYS A 242 16.77 7.80 -10.80
CA LYS A 242 18.02 8.12 -11.51
C LYS A 242 19.08 8.77 -10.61
N LEU A 243 18.64 9.65 -9.71
CA LEU A 243 19.53 10.29 -8.73
C LEU A 243 20.13 9.25 -7.77
N GLY A 244 19.32 8.27 -7.33
CA GLY A 244 19.78 7.16 -6.49
C GLY A 244 20.81 6.27 -7.19
N ASP A 245 20.65 6.03 -8.48
CA ASP A 245 21.63 5.26 -9.26
C ASP A 245 22.96 6.04 -9.41
N ARG A 246 22.93 7.37 -9.49
CA ARG A 246 24.11 8.21 -9.62
C ARG A 246 24.85 8.44 -8.30
N PHE A 247 24.13 8.74 -7.21
CA PHE A 247 24.69 9.12 -5.91
C PHE A 247 24.71 8.00 -4.87
N GLY A 248 24.12 6.85 -5.20
CA GLY A 248 23.99 5.68 -4.35
C GLY A 248 22.62 5.61 -3.65
N ASN A 249 21.89 4.52 -3.89
CA ASN A 249 20.53 4.30 -3.38
C ASN A 249 20.45 4.27 -1.85
N HIS A 250 21.52 3.86 -1.14
CA HIS A 250 21.59 3.89 0.31
C HIS A 250 21.59 5.32 0.87
N ARG A 251 22.29 6.26 0.21
CA ARG A 251 22.32 7.68 0.62
C ARG A 251 20.97 8.33 0.35
N LEU A 252 20.39 8.07 -0.83
CA LEU A 252 19.08 8.59 -1.17
C LEU A 252 18.00 8.10 -0.19
N LEU A 253 18.05 6.82 0.21
CA LEU A 253 17.14 6.26 1.21
C LEU A 253 17.23 7.00 2.55
N LEU A 254 18.44 7.26 3.06
CA LEU A 254 18.65 7.99 4.32
C LEU A 254 18.14 9.43 4.25
N VAL A 255 18.42 10.15 3.15
CA VAL A 255 17.92 11.51 2.92
C VAL A 255 16.39 11.51 2.83
N ALA A 256 15.79 10.55 2.13
CA ALA A 256 14.34 10.44 2.02
C ALA A 256 13.67 10.10 3.35
N LEU A 257 14.29 9.29 4.22
CA LEU A 257 13.79 9.02 5.58
C LEU A 257 13.87 10.28 6.46
N LEU A 258 14.98 11.02 6.43
CA LEU A 258 15.12 12.29 7.15
C LEU A 258 14.09 13.32 6.67
N TYR A 259 13.92 13.45 5.36
CA TYR A 259 12.90 14.31 4.77
C TYR A 259 11.50 13.92 5.20
N SER A 260 11.18 12.62 5.17
CA SER A 260 9.88 12.08 5.62
C SER A 260 9.62 12.38 7.10
N PHE A 261 10.64 12.22 7.95
CA PHE A 261 10.54 12.59 9.37
C PHE A 261 10.14 14.06 9.53
N ILE A 262 10.84 14.99 8.85
CA ILE A 262 10.56 16.43 8.91
C ILE A 262 9.12 16.71 8.42
N MET A 263 8.70 16.10 7.31
CA MET A 263 7.36 16.31 6.75
C MET A 263 6.24 15.81 7.68
N TYR A 264 6.45 14.71 8.42
CA TYR A 264 5.50 14.27 9.43
C TYR A 264 5.41 15.23 10.63
N VAL A 265 6.56 15.73 11.11
CA VAL A 265 6.57 16.77 12.18
C VAL A 265 5.82 18.02 11.73
N MET A 266 6.11 18.51 10.51
CA MET A 266 5.41 19.67 9.96
C MET A 266 3.91 19.43 9.78
N SER A 267 3.51 18.21 9.39
CA SER A 267 2.09 17.85 9.24
C SER A 267 1.34 17.84 10.60
N ALA A 268 2.02 17.54 11.70
CA ALA A 268 1.47 17.66 13.05
C ALA A 268 1.21 19.14 13.45
N LEU A 269 2.01 20.06 12.91
CA LEU A 269 1.91 21.51 13.19
C LEU A 269 0.91 22.23 12.25
N ALA A 270 0.35 21.54 11.26
CA ALA A 270 -0.63 22.13 10.36
C ALA A 270 -1.82 22.71 11.11
N GLN A 271 -2.24 23.90 10.71
CA GLN A 271 -3.38 24.61 11.31
C GLN A 271 -4.60 24.65 10.38
N THR A 272 -4.41 24.44 9.09
CA THR A 272 -5.47 24.45 8.08
C THR A 272 -5.37 23.22 7.17
N SER A 273 -6.51 22.85 6.56
CA SER A 273 -6.57 21.76 5.58
C SER A 273 -5.68 22.00 4.34
N LEU A 274 -5.55 23.27 3.92
CA LEU A 274 -4.67 23.67 2.81
C LEU A 274 -3.19 23.44 3.16
N GLN A 275 -2.75 23.87 4.36
CA GLN A 275 -1.38 23.62 4.84
C GLN A 275 -1.09 22.10 4.88
N LEU A 276 -2.02 21.31 5.41
CA LEU A 276 -1.89 19.86 5.43
C LEU A 276 -1.78 19.29 4.03
N GLY A 277 -2.60 19.75 3.06
CA GLY A 277 -2.54 19.35 1.67
C GLY A 277 -1.20 19.64 1.01
N LEU A 278 -0.66 20.85 1.21
CA LEU A 278 0.66 21.24 0.71
C LEU A 278 1.79 20.41 1.34
N LEU A 279 1.71 20.15 2.65
CA LEU A 279 2.69 19.29 3.34
C LEU A 279 2.60 17.83 2.87
N ARG A 280 1.40 17.32 2.59
CA ARG A 280 1.21 16.00 1.99
C ARG A 280 1.75 15.92 0.58
N PHE A 281 1.54 16.96 -0.22
CA PHE A 281 2.16 17.06 -1.54
C PHE A 281 3.69 17.05 -1.42
N ALA A 282 4.26 17.87 -0.53
CA ALA A 282 5.70 17.87 -0.26
C ALA A 282 6.19 16.50 0.19
N TYR A 283 5.50 15.85 1.14
CA TYR A 283 5.86 14.51 1.64
C TYR A 283 5.94 13.47 0.51
N GLY A 284 5.08 13.55 -0.50
CA GLY A 284 5.08 12.63 -1.64
C GLY A 284 6.41 12.60 -2.41
N PHE A 285 7.19 13.69 -2.46
CA PHE A 285 8.53 13.67 -3.03
C PHE A 285 9.46 12.70 -2.29
N GLY A 286 9.39 12.67 -0.96
CA GLY A 286 10.14 11.69 -0.15
C GLY A 286 9.69 10.26 -0.44
N VAL A 287 8.40 10.00 -0.51
CA VAL A 287 7.84 8.68 -0.82
C VAL A 287 8.31 8.18 -2.18
N GLY A 288 8.38 9.07 -3.18
CA GLY A 288 8.87 8.74 -4.52
C GLY A 288 10.33 8.26 -4.55
N ALA A 289 11.13 8.53 -3.52
CA ALA A 289 12.50 8.04 -3.39
C ALA A 289 12.60 6.73 -2.60
N LEU A 290 11.72 6.51 -1.60
CA LEU A 290 11.86 5.42 -0.63
C LEU A 290 11.79 4.03 -1.28
N MET A 291 10.70 3.74 -1.97
CA MET A 291 10.48 2.39 -2.55
C MET A 291 11.45 2.06 -3.69
N PRO A 292 11.73 2.95 -4.66
CA PRO A 292 12.74 2.68 -5.68
C PRO A 292 14.12 2.42 -5.09
N SER A 293 14.53 3.16 -4.06
CA SER A 293 15.82 2.95 -3.39
C SER A 293 15.89 1.57 -2.73
N ILE A 294 14.85 1.14 -2.01
CA ILE A 294 14.80 -0.18 -1.39
C ILE A 294 14.86 -1.28 -2.46
N ASN A 295 14.03 -1.16 -3.50
CA ASN A 295 13.97 -2.15 -4.57
C ASN A 295 15.30 -2.28 -5.31
N SER A 296 15.98 -1.17 -5.61
CA SER A 296 17.31 -1.17 -6.22
C SER A 296 18.36 -1.84 -5.32
N LEU A 297 18.35 -1.51 -4.01
CA LEU A 297 19.27 -2.14 -3.05
C LEU A 297 19.01 -3.65 -2.90
N LEU A 298 17.75 -4.08 -2.83
CA LEU A 298 17.39 -5.50 -2.77
C LEU A 298 17.84 -6.24 -4.03
N THR A 299 17.66 -5.65 -5.21
CA THR A 299 18.12 -6.23 -6.48
C THR A 299 19.63 -6.39 -6.51
N LYS A 300 20.40 -5.38 -6.08
CA LYS A 300 21.87 -5.41 -6.04
C LYS A 300 22.44 -6.45 -5.05
N LEU A 301 21.71 -6.74 -3.96
CA LEU A 301 22.10 -7.70 -2.93
C LEU A 301 21.73 -9.14 -3.27
N THR A 302 20.85 -9.36 -4.25
CA THR A 302 20.23 -10.68 -4.50
C THR A 302 20.72 -11.26 -5.83
N PRO A 303 21.09 -12.56 -5.88
CA PRO A 303 21.36 -13.25 -7.14
C PRO A 303 20.13 -13.24 -8.04
N LYS A 304 20.33 -13.19 -9.38
CA LYS A 304 19.24 -13.13 -10.36
C LYS A 304 18.16 -14.20 -10.14
N ALA A 305 18.56 -15.43 -9.83
CA ALA A 305 17.63 -16.56 -9.56
C ALA A 305 16.79 -16.39 -8.26
N GLY A 306 17.17 -15.48 -7.35
CA GLY A 306 16.52 -15.27 -6.04
C GLY A 306 15.67 -14.00 -5.95
N ILE A 307 15.70 -13.13 -6.95
CA ILE A 307 15.07 -11.80 -6.90
C ILE A 307 13.59 -11.89 -6.56
N SER A 308 12.83 -12.73 -7.28
CA SER A 308 11.38 -12.88 -7.06
C SER A 308 11.04 -13.26 -5.62
N ARG A 309 11.80 -14.17 -5.00
CA ARG A 309 11.57 -14.60 -3.61
C ARG A 309 11.91 -13.52 -2.61
N VAL A 310 13.02 -12.81 -2.80
CA VAL A 310 13.40 -11.70 -1.91
C VAL A 310 12.35 -10.59 -1.96
N PHE A 311 11.81 -10.28 -3.14
CA PHE A 311 10.72 -9.34 -3.28
C PHE A 311 9.42 -9.83 -2.63
N SER A 312 9.13 -11.14 -2.68
CA SER A 312 7.98 -11.72 -1.97
C SER A 312 8.11 -11.58 -0.45
N TYR A 313 9.31 -11.81 0.10
CA TYR A 313 9.56 -11.54 1.53
C TYR A 313 9.43 -10.06 1.87
N ASN A 314 9.97 -9.17 1.03
CA ASN A 314 9.80 -7.72 1.22
C ASN A 314 8.32 -7.32 1.23
N GLN A 315 7.52 -7.89 0.32
CA GLN A 315 6.08 -7.68 0.28
C GLN A 315 5.37 -8.19 1.55
N MET A 316 5.80 -9.35 2.08
CA MET A 316 5.27 -9.88 3.34
C MET A 316 5.50 -8.89 4.51
N PHE A 317 6.71 -8.34 4.64
CA PHE A 317 7.01 -7.32 5.65
C PHE A 317 6.21 -6.04 5.41
N SER A 318 6.06 -5.60 4.16
CA SER A 318 5.20 -4.47 3.81
C SER A 318 3.74 -4.71 4.22
N ASN A 319 3.21 -5.90 4.00
CA ASN A 319 1.85 -6.27 4.40
C ASN A 319 1.67 -6.27 5.93
N ILE A 320 2.67 -6.72 6.69
CA ILE A 320 2.67 -6.59 8.16
C ILE A 320 2.55 -5.11 8.56
N GLY A 321 3.30 -4.22 7.88
CA GLY A 321 3.21 -2.78 8.08
C GLY A 321 1.81 -2.22 7.79
N GLN A 322 1.15 -2.70 6.74
CA GLN A 322 -0.22 -2.32 6.40
C GLN A 322 -1.25 -2.75 7.47
N VAL A 323 -0.98 -3.84 8.20
CA VAL A 323 -1.82 -4.28 9.33
C VAL A 323 -1.56 -3.42 10.56
N LEU A 324 -0.29 -3.23 10.92
CA LEU A 324 0.10 -2.52 12.15
C LEU A 324 -0.20 -1.02 12.09
N GLY A 325 -0.07 -0.39 10.91
CA GLY A 325 -0.25 1.05 10.73
C GLY A 325 -1.59 1.55 11.24
N PRO A 326 -2.74 1.06 10.74
CA PRO A 326 -4.06 1.50 11.16
C PRO A 326 -4.31 1.29 12.66
N PHE A 327 -3.83 0.18 13.24
CA PHE A 327 -3.94 -0.06 14.69
C PHE A 327 -3.19 1.00 15.50
N ILE A 328 -1.95 1.29 15.14
CA ILE A 328 -1.14 2.31 15.82
C ILE A 328 -1.82 3.68 15.66
N GLY A 329 -2.16 4.06 14.43
CA GLY A 329 -2.73 5.38 14.15
C GLY A 329 -4.06 5.61 14.86
N SER A 330 -4.97 4.65 14.81
CA SER A 330 -6.29 4.78 15.44
C SER A 330 -6.20 4.80 16.96
N ASN A 331 -5.40 3.93 17.59
CA ASN A 331 -5.23 3.94 19.05
C ASN A 331 -4.57 5.25 19.54
N VAL A 332 -3.54 5.73 18.85
CA VAL A 332 -2.90 7.01 19.19
C VAL A 332 -3.91 8.16 19.03
N ALA A 333 -4.74 8.16 17.99
CA ALA A 333 -5.75 9.19 17.79
C ALA A 333 -6.77 9.24 18.92
N VAL A 334 -7.24 8.08 19.38
CA VAL A 334 -8.22 7.95 20.48
C VAL A 334 -7.62 8.46 21.81
N VAL A 335 -6.37 8.09 22.13
CA VAL A 335 -5.77 8.36 23.44
C VAL A 335 -5.12 9.74 23.49
N LEU A 336 -4.41 10.16 22.43
CA LEU A 336 -3.55 11.33 22.40
C LEU A 336 -4.00 12.42 21.40
N GLY A 337 -5.07 12.15 20.62
CA GLY A 337 -5.60 13.06 19.62
C GLY A 337 -4.87 12.98 18.25
N TYR A 338 -5.46 13.62 17.24
CA TYR A 338 -5.04 13.49 15.84
C TYR A 338 -3.61 13.99 15.55
N ARG A 339 -3.19 15.10 16.16
CA ARG A 339 -1.82 15.65 15.98
C ARG A 339 -0.76 14.67 16.44
N SER A 340 -1.03 13.95 17.53
CA SER A 340 -0.11 12.99 18.11
C SER A 340 0.16 11.80 17.20
N VAL A 341 -0.78 11.45 16.32
CA VAL A 341 -0.54 10.41 15.31
C VAL A 341 0.64 10.77 14.40
N PHE A 342 0.73 12.03 13.96
CA PHE A 342 1.83 12.50 13.13
C PHE A 342 3.16 12.54 13.90
N TYR A 343 3.14 12.95 15.19
CA TYR A 343 4.34 12.91 16.03
C TYR A 343 4.83 11.48 16.29
N VAL A 344 3.93 10.56 16.63
CA VAL A 344 4.29 9.15 16.82
C VAL A 344 4.81 8.54 15.51
N THR A 345 4.14 8.83 14.40
CA THR A 345 4.60 8.38 13.08
C THR A 345 5.97 8.95 12.73
N SER A 346 6.21 10.24 13.01
CA SER A 346 7.54 10.85 12.80
C SER A 346 8.61 10.16 13.64
N MET A 347 8.31 9.83 14.89
CA MET A 347 9.24 9.10 15.77
C MET A 347 9.56 7.71 15.25
N ILE A 348 8.56 6.98 14.74
CA ILE A 348 8.75 5.67 14.09
C ILE A 348 9.69 5.79 12.87
N VAL A 349 9.49 6.82 12.03
CA VAL A 349 10.36 7.10 10.87
C VAL A 349 11.77 7.49 11.33
N PHE A 350 11.90 8.27 12.40
CA PHE A 350 13.20 8.64 12.97
C PHE A 350 13.95 7.42 13.51
N VAL A 351 13.29 6.53 14.23
CA VAL A 351 13.88 5.26 14.68
C VAL A 351 14.35 4.43 13.48
N ASN A 352 13.57 4.40 12.41
CA ASN A 352 13.97 3.72 11.17
C ASN A 352 15.18 4.38 10.49
N LEU A 353 15.27 5.71 10.51
CA LEU A 353 16.43 6.44 10.01
C LEU A 353 17.70 6.05 10.81
N VAL A 354 17.62 6.08 12.13
CA VAL A 354 18.74 5.69 13.00
C VAL A 354 19.16 4.23 12.76
N TRP A 355 18.16 3.34 12.69
CA TRP A 355 18.36 1.93 12.36
C TRP A 355 19.07 1.74 11.01
N SER A 356 18.62 2.45 9.98
CA SER A 356 19.21 2.41 8.64
C SER A 356 20.63 2.98 8.62
N LEU A 357 20.91 4.06 9.37
CA LEU A 357 22.26 4.60 9.52
C LEU A 357 23.22 3.58 10.14
N ILE A 358 22.79 2.86 11.17
CA ILE A 358 23.60 1.82 11.83
C ILE A 358 23.92 0.69 10.86
N ILE A 359 22.90 0.22 10.11
CA ILE A 359 23.05 -0.87 9.14
C ILE A 359 23.98 -0.47 8.00
N PHE A 360 23.82 0.73 7.44
CA PHE A 360 24.62 1.18 6.30
C PHE A 360 26.00 1.74 6.71
N LYS A 361 26.24 2.10 7.97
CA LYS A 361 27.53 2.63 8.44
C LYS A 361 28.72 1.74 8.07
N LYS A 362 28.55 0.43 8.12
CA LYS A 362 29.58 -0.55 7.75
C LYS A 362 29.83 -0.61 6.25
N TYR A 363 28.85 -0.20 5.43
CA TYR A 363 28.87 -0.29 3.96
C TYR A 363 29.22 1.03 3.27
N ILE A 364 29.04 2.16 3.95
CA ILE A 364 29.53 3.48 3.48
C ILE A 364 31.07 3.48 3.37
N LYS A 365 31.77 2.66 4.17
CA LYS A 365 33.21 2.51 4.15
C LYS A 365 33.77 1.55 3.07
N VAL A 366 32.89 0.69 2.50
CA VAL A 366 33.27 -0.28 1.46
C VAL A 366 32.75 0.25 0.12
N LYS A 367 33.65 0.82 -0.69
CA LYS A 367 33.40 1.37 -2.04
C LYS A 367 32.82 0.35 -3.06
N ASP A 368 32.67 -0.92 -2.70
CA ASP A 368 32.46 -2.05 -3.62
C ASP A 368 31.02 -2.58 -3.72
N ILE A 369 30.02 -1.82 -3.26
CA ILE A 369 28.60 -2.23 -3.36
C ILE A 369 27.77 -1.16 -4.12
N VAL A 370 28.39 -0.44 -5.00
CA VAL A 370 27.72 0.49 -5.92
C VAL A 370 27.69 -0.13 -7.31
#